data_251d0a4fa7e55b05992e0ff511b89620
#
_entry.id   251d0a4fa7e55b05992e0ff511b89620
#
_cell.length_a   1.000
_cell.length_b   1.000
_cell.length_c   1.000
_cell.angle_alpha   90.00
_cell.angle_beta   90.00
_cell.angle_gamma   90.00
#
_symmetry.space_group_name_H-M   'P 1'
#
loop_
_entity.id
_entity.type
_entity.pdbx_description
1 polymer ?
#
loop_
_entity_poly.entity_id
_entity_poly.type
_entity_poly.pdbx_seq_one_letter_code
_entity_poly.pdbx_strand_id
1 'polypeptide(L)'
;MSSEAGYAVERESSLNDIIYYCIDHFKIGSSQRLTALQTRQMVEVFKKPPQKPDGLLAGRTAVLDAHLEGFGAIVVKHYHRGGLIANLVKRHYLRISKTRGQIEYEQMERASKAGINVPEPLAFGYRGRLFYEGWLISRKVPNCQTLAQLSQTFPERISAIMERLVVQVRLLVENRILHADFHPGNVLVDDQEQVYIIDFDKSTIYHGSLESLKMRYCRRWCRAVLKHGLPHPLCTPIQAATY
;
A
#
# COMPACT_ATOMS: atom_id res chain seq x y z
N MET A 1 -36.36 -21.65 -0.70
CA MET A 1 -35.79 -21.48 0.64
C MET A 1 -34.30 -21.25 0.44
N SER A 2 -33.88 -20.00 0.43
CA SER A 2 -32.47 -19.61 0.23
C SER A 2 -31.79 -19.59 1.59
N SER A 3 -30.78 -20.46 1.78
CA SER A 3 -29.96 -20.49 2.98
C SER A 3 -29.19 -19.16 3.07
N GLU A 4 -29.50 -18.32 4.04
CA GLU A 4 -28.66 -17.23 4.49
C GLU A 4 -27.36 -17.82 5.03
N ALA A 5 -26.32 -17.87 4.19
CA ALA A 5 -24.97 -18.21 4.62
C ALA A 5 -24.53 -17.18 5.66
N GLY A 6 -24.17 -17.66 6.85
CA GLY A 6 -23.93 -16.90 8.06
C GLY A 6 -23.00 -15.69 7.88
N TYR A 7 -23.60 -14.53 8.05
CA TYR A 7 -22.92 -13.24 8.10
C TYR A 7 -22.59 -12.94 9.57
N ALA A 8 -21.37 -13.27 10.00
CA ALA A 8 -20.93 -12.96 11.36
C ALA A 8 -20.14 -11.64 11.34
N VAL A 9 -20.58 -10.67 12.14
CA VAL A 9 -19.86 -9.41 12.39
C VAL A 9 -19.19 -9.54 13.76
N GLU A 10 -17.88 -9.66 13.80
CA GLU A 10 -17.09 -9.63 15.04
C GLU A 10 -16.46 -8.25 15.20
N ARG A 11 -16.59 -7.63 16.39
CA ARG A 11 -15.86 -6.40 16.74
C ARG A 11 -14.69 -6.79 17.64
N GLU A 12 -13.46 -6.55 17.18
CA GLU A 12 -12.29 -6.53 18.05
C GLU A 12 -11.92 -5.08 18.38
N SER A 13 -11.76 -4.76 19.66
CA SER A 13 -11.27 -3.47 20.13
C SER A 13 -9.78 -3.35 19.83
N SER A 14 -9.43 -2.65 18.77
CA SER A 14 -8.07 -2.22 18.43
C SER A 14 -8.02 -0.70 18.28
N LEU A 15 -6.83 -0.12 18.24
CA LEU A 15 -6.58 1.33 18.07
C LEU A 15 -7.29 1.99 16.86
N ASN A 16 -7.82 1.18 15.95
CA ASN A 16 -8.78 1.52 14.91
C ASN A 16 -9.96 0.57 15.08
N ASP A 17 -11.19 1.08 15.10
CA ASP A 17 -12.43 0.28 15.15
C ASP A 17 -12.62 -0.56 13.89
N ILE A 18 -11.81 -1.61 13.74
CA ILE A 18 -11.90 -2.53 12.60
C ILE A 18 -13.07 -3.46 12.80
N ILE A 19 -13.96 -3.47 11.84
CA ILE A 19 -15.10 -4.39 11.74
C ILE A 19 -14.66 -5.59 10.91
N TYR A 20 -14.86 -6.80 11.44
CA TYR A 20 -14.55 -8.03 10.75
C TYR A 20 -15.80 -8.70 10.20
N TYR A 21 -15.68 -9.20 8.97
CA TYR A 21 -16.72 -9.94 8.24
C TYR A 21 -16.19 -11.32 7.89
N CYS A 22 -16.97 -12.35 8.15
CA CYS A 22 -16.64 -13.73 7.80
C CYS A 22 -17.57 -14.22 6.70
N ILE A 23 -17.01 -14.63 5.55
CA ILE A 23 -17.75 -15.19 4.42
C ILE A 23 -16.97 -16.40 3.91
N ASP A 24 -17.60 -17.56 3.88
CA ASP A 24 -16.97 -18.85 3.56
C ASP A 24 -15.74 -19.06 4.47
N HIS A 25 -14.54 -19.09 3.86
CA HIS A 25 -13.27 -19.25 4.55
C HIS A 25 -12.44 -17.95 4.59
N PHE A 26 -13.03 -16.81 4.16
CA PHE A 26 -12.38 -15.51 4.15
C PHE A 26 -12.78 -14.69 5.37
N LYS A 27 -11.79 -14.02 5.96
CA LYS A 27 -11.99 -12.93 6.92
C LYS A 27 -11.61 -11.62 6.24
N ILE A 28 -12.51 -10.63 6.31
CA ILE A 28 -12.32 -9.29 5.76
C ILE A 28 -12.38 -8.30 6.91
N GLY A 29 -11.42 -7.40 7.00
CA GLY A 29 -11.40 -6.31 7.97
C GLY A 29 -11.45 -4.95 7.29
N SER A 30 -12.22 -4.02 7.84
CA SER A 30 -12.32 -2.63 7.37
C SER A 30 -12.68 -1.71 8.53
N SER A 31 -12.22 -0.46 8.50
CA SER A 31 -12.68 0.61 9.40
C SER A 31 -14.05 1.16 8.98
N GLN A 32 -14.48 0.87 7.74
CA GLN A 32 -15.77 1.28 7.20
C GLN A 32 -16.78 0.12 7.30
N ARG A 33 -18.06 0.46 7.44
CA ARG A 33 -19.13 -0.53 7.33
C ARG A 33 -19.28 -0.99 5.89
N LEU A 34 -19.12 -2.30 5.68
CA LEU A 34 -19.31 -2.94 4.38
C LEU A 34 -20.70 -3.57 4.29
N THR A 35 -21.34 -3.46 3.13
CA THR A 35 -22.58 -4.18 2.84
C THR A 35 -22.30 -5.65 2.54
N ALA A 36 -23.34 -6.49 2.63
CA ALA A 36 -23.25 -7.90 2.25
C ALA A 36 -22.84 -8.09 0.77
N LEU A 37 -23.26 -7.18 -0.11
CA LEU A 37 -22.89 -7.22 -1.53
C LEU A 37 -21.40 -6.90 -1.71
N GLN A 38 -20.91 -5.83 -1.06
CA GLN A 38 -19.49 -5.44 -1.13
C GLN A 38 -18.57 -6.56 -0.63
N THR A 39 -18.88 -7.17 0.51
CA THR A 39 -18.09 -8.26 1.05
C THR A 39 -18.08 -9.49 0.15
N ARG A 40 -19.20 -9.85 -0.48
CA ARG A 40 -19.26 -10.92 -1.49
C ARG A 40 -18.43 -10.58 -2.73
N GLN A 41 -18.54 -9.37 -3.25
CA GLN A 41 -17.73 -8.91 -4.39
C GLN A 41 -16.23 -8.96 -4.07
N MET A 42 -15.81 -8.57 -2.84
CA MET A 42 -14.41 -8.68 -2.40
C MET A 42 -13.92 -10.13 -2.43
N VAL A 43 -14.73 -11.08 -1.93
CA VAL A 43 -14.37 -12.52 -1.97
C VAL A 43 -14.22 -13.00 -3.41
N GLU A 44 -15.11 -12.61 -4.32
CA GLU A 44 -14.99 -12.97 -5.73
C GLU A 44 -13.72 -12.41 -6.38
N VAL A 45 -13.30 -11.19 -6.00
CA VAL A 45 -12.05 -10.61 -6.48
C VAL A 45 -10.83 -11.35 -5.90
N PHE A 46 -10.87 -11.78 -4.63
CA PHE A 46 -9.78 -12.56 -4.01
C PHE A 46 -9.57 -13.94 -4.67
N LYS A 47 -10.61 -14.51 -5.26
CA LYS A 47 -10.54 -15.79 -6.00
C LYS A 47 -9.88 -15.65 -7.38
N LYS A 48 -9.80 -14.44 -7.94
CA LYS A 48 -9.19 -14.19 -9.25
C LYS A 48 -7.68 -14.40 -9.21
N PRO A 49 -7.09 -14.97 -10.28
CA PRO A 49 -5.64 -15.09 -10.36
C PRO A 49 -5.00 -13.69 -10.40
N PRO A 50 -3.88 -13.50 -9.67
CA PRO A 50 -3.17 -12.23 -9.68
C PRO A 50 -2.51 -11.98 -11.04
N GLN A 51 -2.51 -10.74 -11.48
CA GLN A 51 -1.77 -10.29 -12.65
C GLN A 51 -0.38 -9.82 -12.24
N LYS A 52 0.64 -10.10 -13.06
CA LYS A 52 1.97 -9.56 -12.81
C LYS A 52 1.97 -8.07 -13.15
N PRO A 53 2.50 -7.21 -12.29
CA PRO A 53 2.64 -5.81 -12.63
C PRO A 53 3.67 -5.62 -13.74
N ASP A 54 3.32 -4.82 -14.75
CA ASP A 54 4.24 -4.37 -15.79
C ASP A 54 4.92 -3.06 -15.33
N GLY A 55 6.24 -2.97 -15.47
CA GLY A 55 6.97 -1.71 -15.25
C GLY A 55 8.41 -1.87 -14.75
N LEU A 56 9.21 -0.80 -14.95
CA LEU A 56 10.66 -0.74 -14.72
C LEU A 56 11.07 -0.98 -13.24
N LEU A 57 10.19 -0.66 -12.31
CA LEU A 57 10.34 -0.87 -10.86
C LEU A 57 9.15 -1.64 -10.28
N ALA A 58 8.43 -2.40 -11.13
CA ALA A 58 7.33 -3.23 -10.69
C ALA A 58 7.79 -4.18 -9.58
N GLY A 59 7.26 -3.99 -8.38
CA GLY A 59 7.51 -4.85 -7.24
C GLY A 59 7.06 -6.29 -7.53
N ARG A 60 7.50 -7.24 -6.71
CA ARG A 60 7.08 -8.66 -6.81
C ARG A 60 5.63 -8.91 -6.42
N THR A 61 4.91 -7.88 -6.03
CA THR A 61 3.53 -7.97 -5.55
C THR A 61 2.59 -7.90 -6.75
N ALA A 62 1.81 -8.94 -6.94
CA ALA A 62 0.80 -8.97 -7.98
C ALA A 62 -0.37 -8.08 -7.59
N VAL A 63 -0.80 -7.23 -8.49
CA VAL A 63 -1.95 -6.34 -8.33
C VAL A 63 -3.03 -6.71 -9.34
N LEU A 64 -4.29 -6.51 -8.96
CA LEU A 64 -5.44 -6.72 -9.81
C LEU A 64 -6.32 -5.47 -9.75
N ASP A 65 -6.62 -4.91 -10.90
CA ASP A 65 -7.63 -3.87 -11.05
C ASP A 65 -9.03 -4.49 -11.06
N ALA A 66 -9.94 -3.92 -10.29
CA ALA A 66 -11.32 -4.36 -10.22
C ALA A 66 -12.27 -3.16 -9.98
N HIS A 67 -13.56 -3.44 -9.90
CA HIS A 67 -14.59 -2.47 -9.55
C HIS A 67 -15.46 -3.06 -8.44
N LEU A 68 -15.75 -2.27 -7.40
CA LEU A 68 -16.66 -2.63 -6.33
C LEU A 68 -17.80 -1.62 -6.25
N GLU A 69 -18.99 -2.12 -6.00
CA GLU A 69 -20.16 -1.26 -5.82
C GLU A 69 -20.00 -0.33 -4.63
N GLY A 70 -20.30 0.96 -4.83
CA GLY A 70 -20.13 2.02 -3.82
C GLY A 70 -18.70 2.51 -3.62
N PHE A 71 -17.68 1.76 -4.09
CA PHE A 71 -16.27 2.18 -4.01
C PHE A 71 -15.69 2.59 -5.37
N GLY A 72 -16.29 2.14 -6.48
CA GLY A 72 -15.76 2.41 -7.82
C GLY A 72 -14.54 1.55 -8.16
N ALA A 73 -13.59 2.14 -8.89
CA ALA A 73 -12.36 1.45 -9.29
C ALA A 73 -11.44 1.22 -8.09
N ILE A 74 -10.94 0.00 -7.95
CA ILE A 74 -10.08 -0.44 -6.86
C ILE A 74 -8.83 -1.15 -7.38
N VAL A 75 -7.80 -1.20 -6.54
CA VAL A 75 -6.60 -2.02 -6.71
C VAL A 75 -6.59 -3.07 -5.59
N VAL A 76 -6.40 -4.32 -5.96
CA VAL A 76 -6.24 -5.44 -5.02
C VAL A 76 -4.82 -5.95 -5.08
N LYS A 77 -4.11 -5.80 -3.97
CA LYS A 77 -2.75 -6.30 -3.77
C LYS A 77 -2.84 -7.69 -3.15
N HIS A 78 -2.31 -8.70 -3.84
CA HIS A 78 -2.23 -10.07 -3.32
C HIS A 78 -0.82 -10.35 -2.82
N TYR A 79 -0.69 -10.73 -1.55
CA TYR A 79 0.61 -11.03 -0.94
C TYR A 79 1.06 -12.44 -1.28
N HIS A 80 2.16 -12.54 -2.04
CA HIS A 80 2.83 -13.79 -2.35
C HIS A 80 4.18 -13.89 -1.64
N ARG A 81 4.50 -15.05 -1.12
CA ARG A 81 5.81 -15.30 -0.54
C ARG A 81 6.85 -15.40 -1.67
N GLY A 82 7.82 -14.48 -1.69
CA GLY A 82 8.98 -14.53 -2.60
C GLY A 82 10.19 -15.16 -1.92
N GLY A 83 11.07 -15.82 -2.69
CA GLY A 83 12.34 -16.40 -2.23
C GLY A 83 12.49 -17.90 -2.56
N LEU A 84 13.66 -18.50 -2.30
CA LEU A 84 13.98 -19.90 -2.61
C LEU A 84 13.06 -20.91 -1.90
N ILE A 85 12.48 -20.57 -0.77
CA ILE A 85 11.49 -21.38 -0.03
C ILE A 85 10.09 -21.31 -0.70
N ALA A 86 9.88 -20.39 -1.63
CA ALA A 86 8.61 -20.22 -2.35
C ALA A 86 8.21 -21.44 -3.20
N ASN A 87 9.15 -22.32 -3.56
CA ASN A 87 8.84 -23.50 -4.36
C ASN A 87 8.11 -24.60 -3.58
N LEU A 88 8.22 -24.63 -2.24
CA LEU A 88 7.53 -25.59 -1.38
C LEU A 88 6.22 -25.03 -0.78
N VAL A 89 6.17 -23.69 -0.52
CA VAL A 89 5.00 -23.06 0.14
C VAL A 89 4.70 -21.72 -0.58
N LYS A 90 4.22 -21.80 -1.81
CA LYS A 90 4.11 -20.65 -2.74
C LYS A 90 3.12 -19.54 -2.34
N ARG A 91 2.13 -19.79 -1.46
CA ARG A 91 1.00 -18.87 -1.25
C ARG A 91 0.67 -18.57 0.21
N HIS A 92 1.36 -19.16 1.19
CA HIS A 92 0.94 -19.08 2.58
C HIS A 92 1.98 -18.41 3.47
N TYR A 93 1.52 -17.51 4.35
CA TYR A 93 2.31 -16.89 5.41
C TYR A 93 2.02 -17.55 6.74
N LEU A 94 3.04 -17.68 7.61
CA LEU A 94 2.83 -18.07 8.99
C LEU A 94 2.22 -16.89 9.77
N ARG A 95 1.05 -17.10 10.35
CA ARG A 95 0.36 -16.10 11.16
C ARG A 95 0.78 -16.26 12.63
N ILE A 96 1.68 -15.39 13.09
CA ILE A 96 2.04 -15.28 14.51
C ILE A 96 1.23 -14.16 15.18
N SER A 97 0.80 -13.12 14.40
CA SER A 97 -0.02 -12.00 14.87
C SER A 97 -0.93 -11.48 13.74
N LYS A 98 -0.82 -10.20 13.40
CA LYS A 98 -1.53 -9.57 12.28
C LYS A 98 -1.02 -10.06 10.92
N THR A 99 -1.92 -10.13 9.93
CA THR A 99 -1.52 -10.44 8.55
C THR A 99 -0.82 -9.25 7.90
N ARG A 100 -0.03 -9.49 6.83
CA ARG A 100 0.65 -8.41 6.10
C ARG A 100 -0.35 -7.39 5.54
N GLY A 101 -1.46 -7.86 4.97
CA GLY A 101 -2.52 -6.98 4.46
C GLY A 101 -3.12 -6.12 5.56
N GLN A 102 -3.33 -6.67 6.76
CA GLN A 102 -3.79 -5.91 7.91
C GLN A 102 -2.77 -4.87 8.36
N ILE A 103 -1.48 -5.25 8.45
CA ILE A 103 -0.41 -4.31 8.85
C ILE A 103 -0.34 -3.14 7.86
N GLU A 104 -0.30 -3.42 6.55
CA GLU A 104 -0.24 -2.38 5.54
C GLU A 104 -1.49 -1.49 5.56
N TYR A 105 -2.69 -2.09 5.71
CA TYR A 105 -3.94 -1.36 5.86
C TYR A 105 -3.87 -0.35 7.01
N GLU A 106 -3.48 -0.80 8.21
CA GLU A 106 -3.37 0.05 9.40
C GLU A 106 -2.31 1.15 9.25
N GLN A 107 -1.20 0.89 8.55
CA GLN A 107 -0.18 1.90 8.28
C GLN A 107 -0.67 2.93 7.25
N MET A 108 -1.41 2.53 6.23
CA MET A 108 -2.04 3.45 5.28
C MET A 108 -3.11 4.32 5.96
N GLU A 109 -3.96 3.73 6.81
CA GLU A 109 -4.92 4.48 7.64
C GLU A 109 -4.22 5.52 8.51
N ARG A 110 -3.11 5.15 9.16
CA ARG A 110 -2.29 6.05 9.96
C ARG A 110 -1.72 7.19 9.13
N ALA A 111 -1.15 6.87 7.97
CA ALA A 111 -0.58 7.86 7.06
C ALA A 111 -1.65 8.83 6.57
N SER A 112 -2.81 8.33 6.17
CA SER A 112 -3.96 9.15 5.75
C SER A 112 -4.42 10.10 6.86
N LYS A 113 -4.57 9.61 8.10
CA LYS A 113 -4.94 10.43 9.28
C LYS A 113 -3.88 11.50 9.61
N ALA A 114 -2.63 11.27 9.25
CA ALA A 114 -1.55 12.24 9.37
C ALA A 114 -1.47 13.24 8.20
N GLY A 115 -2.44 13.22 7.27
CA GLY A 115 -2.48 14.10 6.11
C GLY A 115 -1.55 13.70 4.96
N ILE A 116 -0.99 12.49 5.02
CA ILE A 116 -0.16 11.96 3.94
C ILE A 116 -1.07 11.39 2.86
N ASN A 117 -0.84 11.78 1.61
CA ASN A 117 -1.58 11.26 0.49
C ASN A 117 -1.21 9.80 0.23
N VAL A 118 -2.16 8.92 0.44
CA VAL A 118 -2.10 7.50 0.13
C VAL A 118 -3.36 7.11 -0.64
N PRO A 119 -3.35 6.09 -1.50
CA PRO A 119 -4.60 5.53 -2.00
C PRO A 119 -5.48 5.12 -0.83
N GLU A 120 -6.75 5.50 -0.82
CA GLU A 120 -7.65 5.21 0.31
C GLU A 120 -7.69 3.70 0.58
N PRO A 121 -7.26 3.23 1.77
CA PRO A 121 -7.37 1.83 2.14
C PRO A 121 -8.84 1.49 2.45
N LEU A 122 -9.41 0.52 1.74
CA LEU A 122 -10.83 0.16 1.86
C LEU A 122 -11.04 -1.06 2.75
N ALA A 123 -10.22 -2.10 2.55
CA ALA A 123 -10.30 -3.32 3.32
C ALA A 123 -9.02 -4.15 3.19
N PHE A 124 -8.82 -5.06 4.11
CA PHE A 124 -7.89 -6.17 3.94
C PHE A 124 -8.65 -7.49 4.08
N GLY A 125 -8.11 -8.55 3.47
CA GLY A 125 -8.68 -9.86 3.57
C GLY A 125 -7.63 -10.93 3.80
N TYR A 126 -8.02 -12.06 4.38
CA TYR A 126 -7.17 -13.23 4.47
C TYR A 126 -7.98 -14.51 4.53
N ARG A 127 -7.32 -15.62 4.14
CA ARG A 127 -7.86 -16.97 4.20
C ARG A 127 -6.81 -17.91 4.80
N GLY A 128 -7.22 -18.79 5.70
CA GLY A 128 -6.35 -19.73 6.40
C GLY A 128 -6.07 -19.35 7.85
N ARG A 129 -5.43 -20.26 8.61
CA ARG A 129 -5.11 -20.09 10.04
C ARG A 129 -3.62 -19.83 10.27
N LEU A 130 -2.82 -20.87 10.48
CA LEU A 130 -1.36 -20.78 10.64
C LEU A 130 -0.67 -20.37 9.34
N PHE A 131 -1.12 -20.93 8.23
CA PHE A 131 -0.72 -20.52 6.89
C PHE A 131 -1.89 -19.78 6.25
N TYR A 132 -1.64 -18.58 5.78
CA TYR A 132 -2.68 -17.74 5.20
C TYR A 132 -2.26 -17.14 3.85
N GLU A 133 -3.25 -16.89 3.02
CA GLU A 133 -3.20 -15.97 1.89
C GLU A 133 -3.78 -14.64 2.34
N GLY A 134 -3.25 -13.53 1.84
CA GLY A 134 -3.68 -12.20 2.26
C GLY A 134 -3.81 -11.22 1.11
N TRP A 135 -4.73 -10.27 1.27
CA TRP A 135 -5.05 -9.23 0.31
C TRP A 135 -5.19 -7.88 1.00
N LEU A 136 -4.92 -6.83 0.25
CA LEU A 136 -5.23 -5.45 0.58
C LEU A 136 -6.03 -4.87 -0.58
N ILE A 137 -7.10 -4.15 -0.25
CA ILE A 137 -7.92 -3.41 -1.21
C ILE A 137 -7.75 -1.91 -0.92
N SER A 138 -7.39 -1.16 -1.95
CA SER A 138 -7.37 0.30 -1.90
C SER A 138 -8.12 0.89 -3.10
N ARG A 139 -8.59 2.12 -2.97
CA ARG A 139 -9.15 2.88 -4.10
C ARG A 139 -8.07 3.08 -5.16
N LYS A 140 -8.43 2.90 -6.41
CA LYS A 140 -7.51 3.16 -7.52
C LYS A 140 -7.30 4.66 -7.68
N VAL A 141 -6.05 5.09 -7.73
CA VAL A 141 -5.70 6.45 -8.16
C VAL A 141 -5.87 6.50 -9.68
N PRO A 142 -6.77 7.35 -10.20
CA PRO A 142 -7.02 7.41 -11.63
C PRO A 142 -5.84 8.06 -12.37
N ASN A 143 -5.65 7.70 -13.64
CA ASN A 143 -4.70 8.34 -14.56
C ASN A 143 -3.31 8.58 -13.98
N CYS A 144 -2.81 7.64 -13.18
CA CYS A 144 -1.53 7.78 -12.50
C CYS A 144 -0.42 6.94 -13.16
N GLN A 145 0.80 7.40 -12.97
CA GLN A 145 2.02 6.64 -13.26
C GLN A 145 3.01 6.80 -12.11
N THR A 146 4.01 5.94 -12.03
CA THR A 146 5.03 6.10 -11.00
C THR A 146 5.92 7.31 -11.29
N LEU A 147 6.42 7.96 -10.23
CA LEU A 147 7.36 9.07 -10.39
C LEU A 147 8.65 8.61 -11.13
N ALA A 148 9.03 7.35 -10.96
CA ALA A 148 10.13 6.77 -11.72
C ALA A 148 9.87 6.78 -13.23
N GLN A 149 8.69 6.36 -13.69
CA GLN A 149 8.30 6.40 -15.10
C GLN A 149 8.17 7.85 -15.60
N LEU A 150 7.46 8.68 -14.83
CA LEU A 150 7.26 10.09 -15.18
C LEU A 150 8.59 10.83 -15.37
N SER A 151 9.58 10.56 -14.49
CA SER A 151 10.88 11.23 -14.56
C SER A 151 11.69 10.92 -15.83
N GLN A 152 11.40 9.79 -16.46
CA GLN A 152 12.03 9.41 -17.74
C GLN A 152 11.27 9.93 -18.95
N THR A 153 9.93 10.07 -18.83
CA THR A 153 9.08 10.48 -19.96
C THR A 153 8.90 11.99 -20.03
N PHE A 154 8.80 12.69 -18.88
CA PHE A 154 8.51 14.12 -18.78
C PHE A 154 9.40 14.79 -17.72
N PRO A 155 10.72 14.88 -17.95
CA PRO A 155 11.68 15.40 -16.96
C PRO A 155 11.42 16.86 -16.57
N GLU A 156 10.80 17.66 -17.44
CA GLU A 156 10.45 19.08 -17.21
C GLU A 156 9.39 19.24 -16.09
N ARG A 157 8.56 18.23 -15.85
CA ARG A 157 7.52 18.27 -14.82
C ARG A 157 8.03 17.95 -13.42
N ILE A 158 9.24 17.42 -13.30
CA ILE A 158 9.76 16.83 -12.06
C ILE A 158 9.91 17.86 -10.94
N SER A 159 10.31 19.10 -11.24
CA SER A 159 10.54 20.13 -10.21
C SER A 159 9.30 20.39 -9.36
N ALA A 160 8.17 20.68 -9.98
CA ALA A 160 6.91 20.96 -9.30
C ALA A 160 6.39 19.74 -8.50
N ILE A 161 6.52 18.54 -9.07
CA ILE A 161 6.11 17.30 -8.41
C ILE A 161 6.98 17.02 -7.18
N MET A 162 8.29 17.28 -7.25
CA MET A 162 9.21 17.10 -6.13
C MET A 162 8.92 18.05 -4.96
N GLU A 163 8.48 19.27 -5.22
CA GLU A 163 8.03 20.19 -4.17
C GLU A 163 6.86 19.61 -3.38
N ARG A 164 5.86 19.05 -4.07
CA ARG A 164 4.73 18.37 -3.44
C ARG A 164 5.16 17.13 -2.67
N LEU A 165 6.08 16.34 -3.23
CA LEU A 165 6.61 15.15 -2.54
C LEU A 165 7.38 15.52 -1.27
N VAL A 166 8.15 16.60 -1.26
CA VAL A 166 8.86 17.09 -0.07
C VAL A 166 7.89 17.39 1.07
N VAL A 167 6.73 17.98 0.78
CA VAL A 167 5.67 18.16 1.80
C VAL A 167 5.22 16.83 2.39
N GLN A 168 5.00 15.83 1.56
CA GLN A 168 4.61 14.48 2.03
C GLN A 168 5.71 13.83 2.88
N VAL A 169 6.98 13.99 2.50
CA VAL A 169 8.12 13.47 3.28
C VAL A 169 8.24 14.18 4.65
N ARG A 170 7.98 15.48 4.72
CA ARG A 170 7.94 16.20 5.99
C ARG A 170 6.85 15.64 6.90
N LEU A 171 5.64 15.40 6.40
CA LEU A 171 4.55 14.79 7.16
C LEU A 171 4.91 13.38 7.65
N LEU A 172 5.57 12.56 6.81
CA LEU A 172 6.08 11.25 7.25
C LEU A 172 7.05 11.38 8.43
N VAL A 173 7.99 12.34 8.37
CA VAL A 173 8.99 12.57 9.42
C VAL A 173 8.33 13.09 10.70
N GLU A 174 7.49 14.11 10.61
CA GLU A 174 6.80 14.73 11.75
C GLU A 174 5.93 13.72 12.50
N ASN A 175 5.28 12.82 11.78
CA ASN A 175 4.46 11.75 12.35
C ASN A 175 5.26 10.47 12.67
N ARG A 176 6.59 10.52 12.61
CA ARG A 176 7.48 9.40 12.92
C ARG A 176 7.18 8.12 12.14
N ILE A 177 6.64 8.24 10.95
CA ILE A 177 6.37 7.09 10.08
C ILE A 177 7.66 6.77 9.32
N LEU A 178 8.22 5.59 9.50
CA LEU A 178 9.33 5.08 8.69
C LEU A 178 8.78 4.21 7.57
N HIS A 179 8.74 4.73 6.37
CA HIS A 179 8.44 3.96 5.16
C HIS A 179 9.72 3.27 4.67
N ALA A 180 9.90 1.99 5.04
CA ALA A 180 11.16 1.29 4.82
C ALA A 180 11.50 1.04 3.34
N ASP A 181 10.57 1.18 2.43
CA ASP A 181 10.79 1.01 0.98
C ASP A 181 10.47 2.27 0.16
N PHE A 182 10.84 3.44 0.68
CA PHE A 182 10.59 4.73 0.05
C PHE A 182 11.52 4.95 -1.14
N HIS A 183 10.96 4.96 -2.36
CA HIS A 183 11.70 5.20 -3.62
C HIS A 183 10.74 5.68 -4.73
N PRO A 184 11.26 6.26 -5.86
CA PRO A 184 10.41 6.84 -6.90
C PRO A 184 9.40 5.88 -7.55
N GLY A 185 9.62 4.58 -7.51
CA GLY A 185 8.67 3.58 -7.97
C GLY A 185 7.48 3.35 -7.01
N ASN A 186 7.58 3.81 -5.76
CA ASN A 186 6.52 3.74 -4.75
C ASN A 186 5.85 5.12 -4.51
N VAL A 187 5.98 6.03 -5.48
CA VAL A 187 5.26 7.30 -5.54
C VAL A 187 4.46 7.33 -6.83
N LEU A 188 3.13 7.39 -6.72
CA LEU A 188 2.25 7.62 -7.86
C LEU A 188 2.04 9.12 -8.05
N VAL A 189 1.90 9.52 -9.29
CA VAL A 189 1.57 10.89 -9.69
C VAL A 189 0.38 10.82 -10.63
N ASP A 190 -0.71 11.52 -10.31
CA ASP A 190 -1.89 11.59 -11.15
C ASP A 190 -1.78 12.70 -12.21
N ASP A 191 -2.83 12.88 -13.01
CA ASP A 191 -2.91 13.90 -14.07
C ASP A 191 -2.98 15.33 -13.53
N GLN A 192 -3.32 15.51 -12.25
CA GLN A 192 -3.29 16.79 -11.54
C GLN A 192 -1.96 17.04 -10.80
N GLU A 193 -0.96 16.19 -11.04
CA GLU A 193 0.35 16.21 -10.37
C GLU A 193 0.28 16.01 -8.86
N GLN A 194 -0.81 15.42 -8.34
CA GLN A 194 -0.85 15.03 -6.94
C GLN A 194 0.01 13.77 -6.76
N VAL A 195 0.74 13.75 -5.66
CA VAL A 195 1.59 12.62 -5.30
C VAL A 195 0.91 11.74 -4.28
N TYR A 196 1.00 10.42 -4.44
CA TYR A 196 0.49 9.42 -3.52
C TYR A 196 1.59 8.42 -3.19
N ILE A 197 1.82 8.16 -1.91
CA ILE A 197 2.81 7.18 -1.45
C ILE A 197 2.12 5.83 -1.31
N ILE A 198 2.75 4.76 -1.84
CA ILE A 198 2.23 3.40 -1.84
C ILE A 198 3.22 2.42 -1.21
N ASP A 199 2.78 1.19 -0.95
CA ASP A 199 3.59 0.06 -0.41
C ASP A 199 4.08 0.26 1.02
N PHE A 200 3.13 0.39 1.95
CA PHE A 200 3.39 0.55 3.39
C PHE A 200 3.63 -0.78 4.13
N ASP A 201 3.82 -1.90 3.45
CA ASP A 201 3.86 -3.25 4.07
C ASP A 201 5.00 -3.43 5.10
N LYS A 202 6.06 -2.65 4.99
CA LYS A 202 7.22 -2.62 5.91
C LYS A 202 7.33 -1.33 6.70
N SER A 203 6.28 -0.52 6.67
CA SER A 203 6.28 0.74 7.39
C SER A 203 6.06 0.52 8.88
N THR A 204 6.72 1.34 9.70
CA THR A 204 6.68 1.24 11.17
C THR A 204 6.72 2.62 11.81
N ILE A 205 6.38 2.70 13.10
CA ILE A 205 6.66 3.88 13.91
C ILE A 205 8.17 3.92 14.20
N TYR A 206 8.77 5.07 13.97
CA TYR A 206 10.18 5.31 14.22
C TYR A 206 10.40 5.91 15.62
N HIS A 207 11.21 5.26 16.44
CA HIS A 207 11.48 5.66 17.82
C HIS A 207 12.79 6.44 18.00
N GLY A 208 13.59 6.62 16.94
CA GLY A 208 14.82 7.42 16.96
C GLY A 208 14.58 8.93 16.83
N SER A 209 15.63 9.71 16.65
CA SER A 209 15.54 11.15 16.41
C SER A 209 14.95 11.46 15.04
N LEU A 210 14.24 12.59 14.92
CA LEU A 210 13.68 13.06 13.63
C LEU A 210 14.79 13.27 12.60
N GLU A 211 15.93 13.76 13.05
CA GLU A 211 17.11 13.97 12.20
C GLU A 211 17.61 12.66 11.59
N SER A 212 17.72 11.61 12.41
CA SER A 212 18.06 10.29 11.91
C SER A 212 17.02 9.75 10.92
N LEU A 213 15.74 10.03 11.12
CA LEU A 213 14.66 9.63 10.20
C LEU A 213 14.78 10.38 8.86
N LYS A 214 15.00 11.69 8.87
CA LYS A 214 15.26 12.50 7.67
C LYS A 214 16.43 11.92 6.85
N MET A 215 17.56 11.66 7.51
CA MET A 215 18.74 11.08 6.88
C MET A 215 18.48 9.70 6.28
N ARG A 216 17.62 8.87 6.90
CA ARG A 216 17.20 7.57 6.35
C ARG A 216 16.42 7.74 5.06
N TYR A 217 15.47 8.67 5.03
CA TYR A 217 14.70 8.99 3.82
C TYR A 217 15.61 9.46 2.69
N CYS A 218 16.47 10.44 2.96
CA CYS A 218 17.43 10.97 1.98
C CYS A 218 18.32 9.87 1.40
N ARG A 219 19.01 9.12 2.27
CA ARG A 219 19.93 8.05 1.83
C ARG A 219 19.22 6.97 1.02
N ARG A 220 18.03 6.56 1.44
CA ARG A 220 17.28 5.52 0.75
C ARG A 220 16.84 5.99 -0.63
N TRP A 221 16.27 7.19 -0.69
CA TRP A 221 15.81 7.80 -1.92
C TRP A 221 16.94 7.96 -2.94
N CYS A 222 18.02 8.64 -2.57
CA CYS A 222 19.15 8.87 -3.47
C CYS A 222 19.82 7.55 -3.91
N ARG A 223 19.93 6.57 -3.01
CA ARG A 223 20.42 5.24 -3.38
C ARG A 223 19.52 4.59 -4.45
N ALA A 224 18.22 4.71 -4.33
CA ALA A 224 17.29 4.16 -5.32
C ALA A 224 17.39 4.88 -6.66
N VAL A 225 17.45 6.22 -6.66
CA VAL A 225 17.65 7.03 -7.87
C VAL A 225 18.93 6.59 -8.61
N LEU A 226 20.05 6.52 -7.91
CA LEU A 226 21.34 6.10 -8.50
C LEU A 226 21.31 4.65 -9.01
N LYS A 227 20.79 3.74 -8.19
CA LYS A 227 20.72 2.31 -8.52
C LYS A 227 19.93 2.04 -9.80
N HIS A 228 18.89 2.81 -10.05
CA HIS A 228 17.98 2.61 -11.19
C HIS A 228 18.25 3.56 -12.35
N GLY A 229 19.35 4.34 -12.29
CA GLY A 229 19.73 5.27 -13.36
C GLY A 229 18.68 6.36 -13.62
N LEU A 230 17.95 6.79 -12.56
CA LEU A 230 16.94 7.81 -12.68
C LEU A 230 17.57 9.23 -12.69
N PRO A 231 16.88 10.25 -13.22
CA PRO A 231 17.42 11.61 -13.31
C PRO A 231 17.83 12.20 -11.95
N HIS A 232 19.03 12.80 -11.91
CA HIS A 232 19.59 13.39 -10.69
C HIS A 232 18.69 14.47 -10.03
N PRO A 233 17.91 15.28 -10.75
CA PRO A 233 16.97 16.24 -10.16
C PRO A 233 16.00 15.65 -9.13
N LEU A 234 15.77 14.33 -9.14
CA LEU A 234 14.99 13.66 -8.10
C LEU A 234 15.66 13.66 -6.71
N CYS A 235 16.98 13.79 -6.60
CA CYS A 235 17.69 13.77 -5.33
C CYS A 235 17.70 15.13 -4.63
N THR A 236 17.94 16.21 -5.37
CA THR A 236 18.21 17.55 -4.84
C THR A 236 17.14 18.05 -3.86
N PRO A 237 15.82 18.01 -4.17
CA PRO A 237 14.81 18.54 -3.26
C PRO A 237 14.69 17.72 -1.97
N ILE A 238 14.86 16.40 -2.02
CA ILE A 238 14.83 15.56 -0.82
C ILE A 238 16.05 15.83 0.07
N GLN A 239 17.23 16.03 -0.53
CA GLN A 239 18.44 16.45 0.21
C GLN A 239 18.22 17.79 0.89
N ALA A 240 17.75 18.81 0.16
CA ALA A 240 17.50 20.13 0.73
C ALA A 240 16.45 20.14 1.84
N ALA A 241 15.46 19.24 1.80
CA ALA A 241 14.45 19.12 2.84
C ALA A 241 14.93 18.41 4.12
N THR A 242 16.11 17.79 4.07
CA THR A 242 16.70 17.05 5.20
C THR A 242 17.79 17.82 5.93
N TYR A 243 18.24 18.95 5.37
CA TYR A 243 19.13 19.92 6.01
C TYR A 243 18.32 21.13 6.50
#